data_74cee250c9ecb5bb5c09c97302cd362a
#
_entry.id   74cee250c9ecb5bb5c09c97302cd362a
#
_cell.length_a   1.000
_cell.length_b   1.000
_cell.length_c   1.000
_cell.angle_alpha   90.00
_cell.angle_beta   90.00
_cell.angle_gamma   90.00
#
_symmetry.space_group_name_H-M   'P 1'
#
loop_
_entity.id
_entity.type
_entity.pdbx_description
1 polymer ?
#
loop_
_entity_poly.entity_id
_entity_poly.type
_entity_poly.pdbx_seq_one_letter_code
_entity_poly.pdbx_strand_id
1 'polypeptide(L)'
;MVSETTSEDTTGTASATPYVYTGFSKLEAAFGLFWLALGAIVSLVLEVIYLTAWLSLPGGGAIVFPLSILVAFLFNRVLSKTALLWTKNKIVAAIPIMVWLAGFLAFAVNDGVKGDILVGSDVRGLLLLIAGLAGGSWPLTLKK
;
A
#
# COMPACT_ATOMS: atom_id res chain seq x y z
N MET A 1 32.02 -16.61 -56.88
CA MET A 1 30.88 -17.03 -56.41
C MET A 1 30.82 -16.82 -55.01
N VAL A 2 30.23 -15.80 -54.63
CA VAL A 2 30.09 -15.50 -53.27
C VAL A 2 28.69 -15.62 -52.93
N SER A 3 28.38 -16.53 -52.10
CA SER A 3 27.10 -16.57 -51.61
C SER A 3 27.04 -15.71 -50.39
N GLU A 4 26.51 -14.61 -50.53
CA GLU A 4 26.19 -13.90 -49.54
C GLU A 4 25.12 -14.36 -48.83
N THR A 5 25.17 -14.98 -47.84
CA THR A 5 24.13 -15.22 -46.95
C THR A 5 24.06 -14.14 -45.99
N THR A 6 23.38 -13.28 -46.39
CA THR A 6 23.05 -12.34 -45.47
C THR A 6 21.86 -12.67 -44.81
N SER A 7 21.97 -13.12 -43.77
CA SER A 7 21.00 -13.21 -43.04
C SER A 7 20.85 -12.37 -42.13
N GLU A 8 20.40 -12.10 -41.52
CA GLU A 8 19.94 -11.68 -40.46
C GLU A 8 19.18 -10.82 -40.36
N ASP A 9 18.25 -11.00 -40.50
CA ASP A 9 17.29 -10.38 -39.87
C ASP A 9 17.09 -10.78 -38.50
N THR A 10 17.75 -10.24 -37.75
CA THR A 10 17.43 -10.18 -36.40
C THR A 10 16.49 -9.06 -36.19
N THR A 11 15.35 -9.18 -36.67
CA THR A 11 14.28 -8.50 -36.07
C THR A 11 14.09 -9.17 -34.73
N GLY A 12 15.03 -8.96 -33.89
CA GLY A 12 14.78 -9.14 -32.51
C GLY A 12 13.61 -8.24 -32.14
N THR A 13 12.45 -8.79 -32.13
CA THR A 13 11.45 -8.23 -31.35
C THR A 13 12.06 -8.14 -29.97
N ALA A 14 12.58 -7.00 -29.67
CA ALA A 14 12.96 -6.69 -28.33
C ALA A 14 11.67 -6.84 -27.53
N SER A 15 11.43 -8.02 -27.06
CA SER A 15 10.44 -8.23 -26.06
C SER A 15 10.81 -7.25 -24.98
N ALA A 16 10.03 -6.23 -24.82
CA ALA A 16 10.23 -5.26 -23.78
C ALA A 16 10.31 -6.06 -22.49
N THR A 17 11.51 -6.33 -22.08
CA THR A 17 11.74 -6.91 -20.78
C THR A 17 11.11 -5.93 -19.80
N PRO A 18 10.07 -6.34 -19.11
CA PRO A 18 9.53 -5.48 -18.10
C PRO A 18 10.69 -5.13 -17.18
N TYR A 19 10.87 -3.87 -16.91
CA TYR A 19 11.89 -3.39 -16.00
C TYR A 19 11.76 -3.97 -14.59
N VAL A 20 10.91 -4.96 -14.43
CA VAL A 20 10.71 -5.64 -13.16
C VAL A 20 11.67 -6.82 -13.11
N TYR A 21 12.67 -6.70 -12.27
CA TYR A 21 13.57 -7.79 -11.98
C TYR A 21 12.80 -8.92 -11.30
N THR A 22 12.70 -10.05 -11.96
CA THR A 22 11.96 -11.22 -11.46
C THR A 22 12.87 -12.31 -10.89
N GLY A 23 14.17 -12.11 -10.93
CA GLY A 23 15.18 -13.08 -10.47
C GLY A 23 15.57 -12.98 -9.01
N PHE A 24 14.77 -12.36 -8.16
CA PHE A 24 15.10 -12.19 -6.76
C PHE A 24 14.96 -13.49 -5.95
N SER A 25 15.80 -13.64 -4.95
CA SER A 25 15.74 -14.76 -4.02
C SER A 25 14.57 -14.61 -3.05
N LYS A 26 14.20 -15.70 -2.39
CA LYS A 26 13.16 -15.68 -1.35
C LYS A 26 13.53 -14.74 -0.20
N LEU A 27 14.82 -14.61 0.09
CA LEU A 27 15.31 -13.72 1.14
C LEU A 27 15.11 -12.26 0.74
N GLU A 28 15.40 -11.91 -0.49
CA GLU A 28 15.18 -10.56 -1.02
C GLU A 28 13.70 -10.20 -0.99
N ALA A 29 12.83 -11.12 -1.38
CA ALA A 29 11.39 -10.93 -1.31
C ALA A 29 10.91 -10.73 0.14
N ALA A 30 11.41 -11.53 1.07
CA ALA A 30 11.09 -11.38 2.49
C ALA A 30 11.55 -10.04 3.02
N PHE A 31 12.74 -9.59 2.63
CA PHE A 31 13.27 -8.30 3.03
C PHE A 31 12.47 -7.13 2.45
N GLY A 32 12.06 -7.24 1.19
CA GLY A 32 11.18 -6.26 0.55
C GLY A 32 9.83 -6.15 1.24
N LEU A 33 9.20 -7.29 1.57
CA LEU A 33 7.94 -7.33 2.31
C LEU A 33 8.09 -6.78 3.73
N PHE A 34 9.21 -7.01 4.39
CA PHE A 34 9.50 -6.44 5.70
C PHE A 34 9.53 -4.90 5.64
N TRP A 35 10.19 -4.33 4.63
CA TRP A 35 10.21 -2.88 4.44
C TRP A 35 8.83 -2.31 4.12
N LEU A 36 8.03 -3.04 3.36
CA LEU A 36 6.65 -2.65 3.08
C LEU A 36 5.78 -2.70 4.36
N ALA A 37 6.00 -3.68 5.22
CA ALA A 37 5.31 -3.75 6.51
C ALA A 37 5.70 -2.58 7.42
N LEU A 38 6.98 -2.21 7.45
CA LEU A 38 7.42 -0.99 8.16
C LEU A 38 6.77 0.25 7.57
N GLY A 39 6.70 0.36 6.24
CA GLY A 39 6.00 1.45 5.56
C GLY A 39 4.53 1.51 5.97
N ALA A 40 3.87 0.36 6.10
CA ALA A 40 2.48 0.29 6.55
C ALA A 40 2.30 0.84 7.97
N ILE A 41 3.22 0.54 8.88
CA ILE A 41 3.19 1.06 10.25
C ILE A 41 3.40 2.58 10.26
N VAL A 42 4.39 3.06 9.50
CA VAL A 42 4.65 4.51 9.39
C VAL A 42 3.46 5.23 8.81
N SER A 43 2.86 4.69 7.76
CA SER A 43 1.64 5.23 7.15
C SER A 43 0.52 5.33 8.18
N LEU A 44 0.27 4.26 8.92
CA LEU A 44 -0.77 4.23 9.95
C LEU A 44 -0.55 5.30 11.02
N VAL A 45 0.68 5.44 11.52
CA VAL A 45 1.00 6.46 12.54
C VAL A 45 0.71 7.86 11.99
N LEU A 46 1.13 8.14 10.76
CA LEU A 46 0.86 9.43 10.12
C LEU A 46 -0.63 9.66 9.92
N GLU A 47 -1.35 8.64 9.47
CA GLU A 47 -2.80 8.70 9.25
C GLU A 47 -3.56 9.00 10.55
N VAL A 48 -3.17 8.35 11.65
CA VAL A 48 -3.77 8.60 12.97
C VAL A 48 -3.46 10.02 13.45
N ILE A 49 -2.24 10.48 13.30
CA ILE A 49 -1.85 11.85 13.65
C ILE A 49 -2.68 12.86 12.84
N TYR A 50 -2.79 12.65 11.53
CA TYR A 50 -3.56 13.55 10.67
C TYR A 50 -5.07 13.44 10.89
N LEU A 51 -5.57 12.31 11.33
CA LEU A 51 -6.99 12.14 11.65
C LEU A 51 -7.39 13.05 12.82
N THR A 52 -6.49 13.24 13.78
CA THR A 52 -6.70 14.10 14.94
C THR A 52 -6.32 15.55 14.72
N ALA A 53 -5.55 15.83 13.67
CA ALA A 53 -5.13 17.19 13.37
C ALA A 53 -6.26 17.99 12.73
N TRP A 54 -6.54 19.15 13.32
CA TRP A 54 -7.49 20.11 12.75
C TRP A 54 -6.75 21.00 11.76
N LEU A 55 -7.08 20.87 10.49
CA LEU A 55 -6.57 21.80 9.50
C LEU A 55 -7.41 23.08 9.57
N SER A 56 -6.86 24.08 10.22
CA SER A 56 -7.43 25.43 10.18
C SER A 56 -7.12 26.06 8.84
N LEU A 57 -8.13 26.23 8.00
CA LEU A 57 -7.97 26.97 6.76
C LEU A 57 -7.98 28.48 7.02
N PRO A 58 -7.13 29.26 6.34
CA PRO A 58 -7.23 30.69 6.35
C PRO A 58 -8.55 31.11 5.71
N GLY A 59 -9.50 31.59 6.53
CA GLY A 59 -10.86 31.95 6.09
C GLY A 59 -11.95 31.47 7.04
N GLY A 60 -11.60 30.85 8.17
CA GLY A 60 -12.56 30.53 9.24
C GLY A 60 -13.37 29.24 9.04
N GLY A 61 -13.06 28.43 8.05
CA GLY A 61 -13.67 27.14 7.87
C GLY A 61 -12.74 26.01 8.29
N ALA A 62 -13.11 25.25 9.30
CA ALA A 62 -12.40 24.02 9.62
C ALA A 62 -12.89 22.90 8.68
N ILE A 63 -12.22 22.73 7.57
CA ILE A 63 -12.47 21.54 6.76
C ILE A 63 -11.63 20.42 7.36
N VAL A 64 -12.27 19.58 8.14
CA VAL A 64 -11.73 18.28 8.46
C VAL A 64 -11.95 17.43 7.22
N PHE A 65 -11.17 17.75 6.20
CA PHE A 65 -11.27 17.01 4.97
C PHE A 65 -10.65 15.62 5.18
N PRO A 66 -11.21 14.59 4.55
CA PRO A 66 -10.73 13.22 4.70
C PRO A 66 -9.42 12.98 3.95
N LEU A 67 -8.44 13.88 4.10
CA LEU A 67 -7.14 13.72 3.47
C LEU A 67 -6.47 12.46 3.97
N SER A 68 -6.57 12.17 5.26
CA SER A 68 -6.05 10.94 5.85
C SER A 68 -6.72 9.70 5.26
N ILE A 69 -8.03 9.77 5.01
CA ILE A 69 -8.79 8.68 4.39
C ILE A 69 -8.32 8.43 2.96
N LEU A 70 -8.12 9.50 2.19
CA LEU A 70 -7.59 9.40 0.83
C LEU A 70 -6.16 8.87 0.82
N VAL A 71 -5.32 9.35 1.74
CA VAL A 71 -3.94 8.87 1.89
C VAL A 71 -3.92 7.39 2.27
N ALA A 72 -4.77 6.97 3.21
CA ALA A 72 -4.89 5.57 3.60
C ALA A 72 -5.26 4.68 2.42
N PHE A 73 -6.24 5.10 1.62
CA PHE A 73 -6.65 4.38 0.43
C PHE A 73 -5.51 4.24 -0.59
N LEU A 74 -4.90 5.37 -0.95
CA LEU A 74 -3.85 5.40 -1.98
C LEU A 74 -2.59 4.69 -1.51
N PHE A 75 -2.19 4.93 -0.27
CA PHE A 75 -0.94 4.37 0.27
C PHE A 75 -1.04 2.85 0.44
N ASN A 76 -2.13 2.36 1.03
CA ASN A 76 -2.36 0.92 1.14
C ASN A 76 -2.49 0.25 -0.22
N ARG A 77 -3.08 0.94 -1.21
CA ARG A 77 -3.12 0.46 -2.59
C ARG A 77 -1.72 0.31 -3.17
N VAL A 78 -0.86 1.30 -2.96
CA VAL A 78 0.53 1.26 -3.43
C VAL A 78 1.31 0.15 -2.72
N LEU A 79 1.16 0.01 -1.40
CA LEU A 79 1.82 -1.04 -0.62
C LEU A 79 1.46 -2.44 -1.13
N SER A 80 0.18 -2.71 -1.32
CA SER A 80 -0.27 -4.02 -1.81
C SER A 80 0.16 -4.26 -3.25
N LYS A 81 0.10 -3.24 -4.10
CA LYS A 81 0.58 -3.32 -5.48
C LYS A 81 2.07 -3.61 -5.54
N THR A 82 2.86 -2.95 -4.69
CA THR A 82 4.30 -3.18 -4.60
C THR A 82 4.61 -4.57 -4.03
N ALA A 83 3.84 -5.03 -3.05
CA ALA A 83 3.99 -6.38 -2.50
C ALA A 83 3.78 -7.45 -3.57
N LEU A 84 2.87 -7.25 -4.50
CA LEU A 84 2.63 -8.18 -5.62
C LEU A 84 3.82 -8.27 -6.59
N LEU A 85 4.73 -7.31 -6.58
CA LEU A 85 5.97 -7.39 -7.35
C LEU A 85 6.95 -8.39 -6.73
N TRP A 86 6.89 -8.58 -5.41
CA TRP A 86 7.80 -9.46 -4.69
C TRP A 86 7.28 -10.89 -4.56
N THR A 87 5.98 -11.12 -4.77
CA THR A 87 5.41 -12.44 -4.62
C THR A 87 4.19 -12.64 -5.54
N LYS A 88 4.07 -13.84 -6.06
CA LYS A 88 2.88 -14.25 -6.82
C LYS A 88 1.73 -14.70 -5.91
N ASN A 89 2.03 -14.95 -4.63
CA ASN A 89 1.04 -15.39 -3.68
C ASN A 89 0.31 -14.18 -3.10
N LYS A 90 -0.98 -14.08 -3.37
CA LYS A 90 -1.81 -12.97 -2.91
C LYS A 90 -1.89 -12.86 -1.38
N ILE A 91 -1.82 -13.99 -0.69
CA ILE A 91 -1.84 -14.03 0.78
C ILE A 91 -0.57 -13.38 1.34
N VAL A 92 0.58 -13.71 0.74
CA VAL A 92 1.86 -13.10 1.13
C VAL A 92 1.90 -11.62 0.75
N ALA A 93 1.34 -11.25 -0.39
CA ALA A 93 1.21 -9.86 -0.81
C ALA A 93 0.28 -9.04 0.09
N ALA A 94 -0.60 -9.69 0.84
CA ALA A 94 -1.47 -9.04 1.80
C ALA A 94 -0.79 -8.69 3.13
N ILE A 95 0.45 -9.12 3.36
CA ILE A 95 1.17 -8.88 4.62
C ILE A 95 1.17 -7.39 5.01
N PRO A 96 1.52 -6.44 4.15
CA PRO A 96 1.52 -5.03 4.53
C PRO A 96 0.16 -4.53 5.00
N ILE A 97 -0.92 -4.90 4.30
CA ILE A 97 -2.27 -4.48 4.69
C ILE A 97 -2.72 -5.15 5.99
N MET A 98 -2.30 -6.39 6.24
CA MET A 98 -2.58 -7.07 7.50
C MET A 98 -1.84 -6.43 8.67
N VAL A 99 -0.60 -6.01 8.47
CA VAL A 99 0.17 -5.26 9.47
C VAL A 99 -0.48 -3.91 9.75
N TRP A 100 -0.90 -3.20 8.70
CA TRP A 100 -1.63 -1.94 8.83
C TRP A 100 -2.92 -2.13 9.64
N LEU A 101 -3.71 -3.15 9.29
CA LEU A 101 -4.97 -3.47 9.97
C LEU A 101 -4.75 -3.82 11.45
N ALA A 102 -3.75 -4.67 11.73
CA ALA A 102 -3.41 -5.05 13.10
C ALA A 102 -2.99 -3.82 13.93
N GLY A 103 -2.20 -2.93 13.35
CA GLY A 103 -1.82 -1.67 13.97
C GLY A 103 -3.02 -0.76 14.22
N PHE A 104 -3.91 -0.63 13.25
CA PHE A 104 -5.15 0.16 13.39
C PHE A 104 -6.02 -0.37 14.55
N LEU A 105 -6.24 -1.69 14.60
CA LEU A 105 -7.01 -2.31 15.67
C LEU A 105 -6.32 -2.14 17.02
N ALA A 106 -4.99 -2.21 17.08
CA ALA A 106 -4.24 -1.99 18.30
C ALA A 106 -4.43 -0.56 18.83
N PHE A 107 -4.42 0.44 17.95
CA PHE A 107 -4.74 1.82 18.33
C PHE A 107 -6.18 1.94 18.80
N ALA A 108 -7.15 1.38 18.07
CA ALA A 108 -8.56 1.47 18.39
C ALA A 108 -8.88 0.84 19.78
N VAL A 109 -8.26 -0.30 20.09
CA VAL A 109 -8.46 -0.97 21.38
C VAL A 109 -7.77 -0.20 22.49
N ASN A 110 -6.59 0.32 22.27
CA ASN A 110 -5.81 1.04 23.26
C ASN A 110 -6.49 2.35 23.66
N ASP A 111 -7.05 3.05 22.70
CA ASP A 111 -7.79 4.28 22.93
C ASP A 111 -9.09 4.02 23.70
N GLY A 112 -9.78 2.91 23.40
CA GLY A 112 -10.97 2.50 24.10
C GLY A 112 -10.72 2.20 25.59
N VAL A 113 -9.54 1.72 25.94
CA VAL A 113 -9.16 1.42 27.33
C VAL A 113 -8.83 2.70 28.10
N LYS A 114 -8.29 3.70 27.43
CA LYS A 114 -7.91 4.97 28.08
C LYS A 114 -9.03 5.99 28.14
N GLY A 115 -10.19 5.68 27.57
CA GLY A 115 -11.33 6.61 27.54
C GLY A 115 -11.15 7.80 26.58
N ASP A 116 -10.04 7.81 25.86
CA ASP A 116 -9.74 8.85 24.89
C ASP A 116 -10.01 8.26 23.51
N ILE A 117 -11.12 8.65 22.93
CA ILE A 117 -11.63 8.04 21.71
C ILE A 117 -10.98 8.74 20.50
N LEU A 118 -9.76 8.37 20.19
CA LEU A 118 -9.06 8.93 19.03
C LEU A 118 -9.47 8.25 17.72
N VAL A 119 -9.71 6.96 17.73
CA VAL A 119 -9.90 6.19 16.49
C VAL A 119 -11.12 5.27 16.52
N GLY A 120 -11.59 4.88 17.70
CA GLY A 120 -12.46 3.72 17.82
C GLY A 120 -13.96 3.92 17.64
N SER A 121 -14.51 5.10 17.89
CA SER A 121 -15.97 5.30 17.88
C SER A 121 -16.47 6.36 16.94
N ASP A 122 -15.56 7.05 16.26
CA ASP A 122 -15.94 8.09 15.34
C ASP A 122 -16.10 7.53 13.92
N VAL A 123 -17.07 8.07 13.22
CA VAL A 123 -17.30 7.79 11.80
C VAL A 123 -16.01 7.96 10.97
N ARG A 124 -15.12 8.84 11.40
CA ARG A 124 -13.83 9.08 10.74
C ARG A 124 -12.91 7.87 10.82
N GLY A 125 -12.78 7.27 11.99
CA GLY A 125 -12.01 6.04 12.17
C GLY A 125 -12.56 4.89 11.33
N LEU A 126 -13.88 4.76 11.29
CA LEU A 126 -14.54 3.77 10.45
C LEU A 126 -14.30 4.02 8.96
N LEU A 127 -14.38 5.25 8.51
CA LEU A 127 -14.09 5.61 7.11
C LEU A 127 -12.61 5.37 6.78
N LEU A 128 -11.70 5.67 7.71
CA LEU A 128 -10.28 5.38 7.55
C LEU A 128 -10.04 3.88 7.38
N LEU A 129 -10.68 3.07 8.22
CA LEU A 129 -10.59 1.61 8.16
C LEU A 129 -11.10 1.08 6.82
N ILE A 130 -12.28 1.52 6.40
CA ILE A 130 -12.88 1.10 5.12
C ILE A 130 -11.99 1.52 3.95
N ALA A 131 -11.49 2.74 3.95
CA ALA A 131 -10.63 3.26 2.89
C ALA A 131 -9.31 2.50 2.82
N GLY A 132 -8.66 2.24 3.96
CA GLY A 132 -7.42 1.49 4.04
C GLY A 132 -7.58 0.06 3.53
N LEU A 133 -8.63 -0.62 3.97
CA LEU A 133 -8.93 -1.98 3.52
C LEU A 133 -9.31 -2.02 2.03
N ALA A 134 -10.13 -1.08 1.57
CA ALA A 134 -10.51 -1.01 0.16
C ALA A 134 -9.29 -0.75 -0.73
N GLY A 135 -8.44 0.20 -0.34
CA GLY A 135 -7.21 0.51 -1.06
C GLY A 135 -6.26 -0.68 -1.11
N GLY A 136 -6.02 -1.32 0.04
CA GLY A 136 -5.12 -2.46 0.14
C GLY A 136 -5.64 -3.71 -0.56
N SER A 137 -6.94 -3.94 -0.52
CA SER A 137 -7.55 -5.12 -1.16
C SER A 137 -7.68 -4.96 -2.68
N TRP A 138 -7.80 -3.75 -3.16
CA TRP A 138 -8.05 -3.48 -4.58
C TRP A 138 -7.08 -4.18 -5.52
N PRO A 139 -5.73 -4.03 -5.37
CA PRO A 139 -4.80 -4.73 -6.25
C PRO A 139 -4.83 -6.25 -6.10
N LEU A 140 -5.21 -6.75 -4.91
CA LEU A 140 -5.26 -8.18 -4.61
C LEU A 140 -6.45 -8.86 -5.26
N THR A 141 -7.54 -8.12 -5.51
CA THR A 141 -8.75 -8.65 -6.12
C THR A 141 -8.71 -8.62 -7.64
N LEU A 142 -7.85 -7.80 -8.22
CA LEU A 142 -7.73 -7.74 -9.67
C LEU A 142 -7.22 -9.08 -10.20
N LYS A 143 -7.99 -9.67 -11.08
CA LYS A 143 -7.54 -10.84 -11.85
C LYS A 143 -6.69 -10.33 -12.99
N LYS A 144 -5.51 -10.84 -13.08
CA LYS A 144 -4.72 -10.68 -14.31
C LYS A 144 -5.19 -11.71 -15.34
#